data_281f47fe83b2d7aa477eea7990e9e1c4
#
_entry.id   281f47fe83b2d7aa477eea7990e9e1c4
#
_cell.length_a   1.000
_cell.length_b   1.000
_cell.length_c   1.000
_cell.angle_alpha   90.00
_cell.angle_beta   90.00
_cell.angle_gamma   90.00
#
_symmetry.space_group_name_H-M   'P 1'
#
loop_
_entity.id
_entity.type
_entity.pdbx_description
1 polymer ?
#
loop_
_entity_poly.entity_id
_entity_poly.type
_entity_poly.pdbx_seq_one_letter_code
_entity_poly.pdbx_strand_id
1 'polypeptide(L)'
;MKKTETKNTCCGGGQNFWLWIGALVVGSCLGLLGVEWVNTAANFVATIFTRLFQFIAVPTIALAVTTTLATFGMQRETRRIFRHTISYTLLTTVAAAAVGMVLYIIISPDNLPIDMVRNSTLGDAVPAEVADGSYLKYMIGIVPDNFLRPFIEGNVLSVLLIAVAVGLALAKMPEGENKQLLMRGLSALQDVVSRLIRWLITVLPVGIVAFAAQLSAEVSAGTVVASIGKYVAVILSGNLLQFFVVLPLFLMARGLNPVHVMRRMMPAVLMALFTKSSAATLPVTIQTSEERLGVDSKVARFVLPICTTINMNGCAAFIFVTSLFVMQNGGIELSLPVMLLWLFISVVAAIGNAGVPMGCFFLTLSLMSGVGAPVAILGIILPVFTVLDMIETAENVWSDSCVAAMVDRDMKK
;
A
#
# COMPACT_ATOMS: atom_id res chain seq x y z
N MET A 1 26.60 24.57 -27.01
CA MET A 1 26.92 24.03 -25.70
C MET A 1 26.30 24.93 -24.63
N LYS A 2 25.13 24.58 -24.13
CA LYS A 2 24.52 25.21 -22.93
C LYS A 2 24.40 24.10 -21.90
N LYS A 3 25.18 24.18 -20.83
CA LYS A 3 25.04 23.35 -19.64
C LYS A 3 23.72 23.70 -18.96
N THR A 4 22.77 22.79 -19.00
CA THR A 4 21.56 22.87 -18.18
C THR A 4 21.93 22.33 -16.80
N GLU A 5 22.07 23.23 -15.85
CA GLU A 5 22.21 22.90 -14.43
C GLU A 5 20.95 22.18 -13.96
N THR A 6 21.06 20.89 -13.73
CA THR A 6 20.08 20.12 -12.95
C THR A 6 20.19 20.57 -11.49
N LYS A 7 19.30 21.47 -11.07
CA LYS A 7 19.11 21.81 -9.66
C LYS A 7 18.78 20.54 -8.87
N ASN A 8 19.70 20.17 -8.00
CA ASN A 8 19.53 19.15 -6.97
C ASN A 8 18.27 19.39 -6.14
N THR A 9 17.25 18.57 -6.35
CA THR A 9 16.02 18.52 -5.52
C THR A 9 16.13 17.36 -4.50
N CYS A 10 17.27 17.26 -3.81
CA CYS A 10 17.51 16.20 -2.81
C CYS A 10 17.15 16.57 -1.37
N CYS A 11 16.48 17.72 -1.09
CA CYS A 11 16.25 18.20 0.28
C CYS A 11 14.77 18.21 0.75
N GLY A 12 13.82 17.60 0.01
CA GLY A 12 12.39 17.65 0.38
C GLY A 12 11.91 16.66 1.46
N GLY A 13 12.60 15.53 1.66
CA GLY A 13 12.09 14.44 2.50
C GLY A 13 12.08 14.75 4.01
N GLY A 14 13.07 15.46 4.50
CA GLY A 14 13.19 15.77 5.93
C GLY A 14 12.22 16.85 6.42
N GLN A 15 11.91 17.85 5.58
CA GLN A 15 10.99 18.94 5.96
C GLN A 15 9.55 18.44 6.12
N ASN A 16 9.09 17.52 5.27
CA ASN A 16 7.74 16.98 5.35
C ASN A 16 7.53 16.11 6.59
N PHE A 17 8.56 15.37 7.03
CA PHE A 17 8.48 14.51 8.21
C PHE A 17 8.19 15.32 9.50
N TRP A 18 8.97 16.36 9.75
CA TRP A 18 8.77 17.23 10.92
C TRP A 18 7.44 17.97 10.89
N LEU A 19 6.98 18.35 9.70
CA LEU A 19 5.69 18.99 9.50
C LEU A 19 4.54 18.04 9.84
N TRP A 20 4.65 16.76 9.53
CA TRP A 20 3.63 15.76 9.85
C TRP A 20 3.61 15.41 11.34
N ILE A 21 4.79 15.27 11.98
CA ILE A 21 4.88 15.13 13.44
C ILE A 21 4.29 16.37 14.13
N GLY A 22 4.65 17.56 13.68
CA GLY A 22 4.08 18.81 14.19
C GLY A 22 2.55 18.84 14.05
N ALA A 23 2.02 18.44 12.89
CA ALA A 23 0.58 18.36 12.65
C ALA A 23 -0.11 17.37 13.61
N LEU A 24 0.52 16.21 13.85
CA LEU A 24 0.02 15.20 14.78
C LEU A 24 -0.03 15.75 16.20
N VAL A 25 1.06 16.38 16.67
CA VAL A 25 1.12 16.98 18.02
C VAL A 25 0.09 18.10 18.17
N VAL A 26 0.01 19.02 17.21
CA VAL A 26 -0.97 20.13 17.22
C VAL A 26 -2.39 19.59 17.24
N GLY A 27 -2.71 18.63 16.38
CA GLY A 27 -4.03 18.01 16.33
C GLY A 27 -4.39 17.33 17.66
N SER A 28 -3.45 16.55 18.22
CA SER A 28 -3.65 15.90 19.52
C SER A 28 -3.89 16.91 20.64
N CYS A 29 -3.14 17.98 20.70
CA CYS A 29 -3.35 19.05 21.69
C CYS A 29 -4.74 19.70 21.50
N LEU A 30 -5.14 20.00 20.27
CA LEU A 30 -6.46 20.60 19.97
C LEU A 30 -7.62 19.69 20.39
N GLY A 31 -7.52 18.39 20.15
CA GLY A 31 -8.53 17.43 20.57
C GLY A 31 -8.66 17.30 22.09
N LEU A 32 -7.53 17.32 22.81
CA LEU A 32 -7.51 17.26 24.28
C LEU A 32 -8.12 18.51 24.95
N LEU A 33 -8.23 19.64 24.25
CA LEU A 33 -8.89 20.84 24.78
C LEU A 33 -10.40 20.65 25.02
N GLY A 34 -11.01 19.66 24.39
CA GLY A 34 -12.44 19.35 24.56
C GLY A 34 -13.41 20.44 24.11
N VAL A 35 -12.98 21.37 23.26
CA VAL A 35 -13.76 22.52 22.84
C VAL A 35 -14.67 22.13 21.66
N GLU A 36 -15.99 22.24 21.82
CA GLU A 36 -17.00 21.75 20.87
C GLU A 36 -16.83 22.27 19.43
N TRP A 37 -16.55 23.59 19.25
CA TRP A 37 -16.34 24.13 17.91
C TRP A 37 -15.08 23.62 17.24
N VAL A 38 -14.03 23.29 18.01
CA VAL A 38 -12.79 22.69 17.48
C VAL A 38 -13.07 21.29 16.97
N ASN A 39 -13.82 20.49 17.73
CA ASN A 39 -14.21 19.14 17.34
C ASN A 39 -15.09 19.17 16.09
N THR A 40 -16.05 20.11 16.01
CA THR A 40 -16.90 20.28 14.82
C THR A 40 -16.09 20.66 13.59
N ALA A 41 -15.13 21.59 13.72
CA ALA A 41 -14.24 21.96 12.63
C ALA A 41 -13.32 20.80 12.20
N ALA A 42 -12.77 20.05 13.16
CA ALA A 42 -11.95 18.87 12.90
C ALA A 42 -12.77 17.80 12.13
N ASN A 43 -14.00 17.53 12.57
CA ASN A 43 -14.90 16.58 11.90
C ASN A 43 -15.21 17.01 10.46
N PHE A 44 -15.46 18.28 10.22
CA PHE A 44 -15.70 18.82 8.88
C PHE A 44 -14.49 18.63 7.97
N VAL A 45 -13.29 19.00 8.43
CA VAL A 45 -12.05 18.84 7.66
C VAL A 45 -11.74 17.37 7.40
N ALA A 46 -11.82 16.52 8.42
CA ALA A 46 -11.60 15.08 8.27
C ALA A 46 -12.57 14.45 7.24
N THR A 47 -13.85 14.87 7.26
CA THR A 47 -14.83 14.42 6.27
C THR A 47 -14.44 14.80 4.84
N ILE A 48 -13.97 16.04 4.63
CA ILE A 48 -13.49 16.47 3.30
C ILE A 48 -12.32 15.60 2.85
N PHE A 49 -11.32 15.39 3.72
CA PHE A 49 -10.17 14.56 3.36
C PHE A 49 -10.57 13.12 3.04
N THR A 50 -11.47 12.51 3.80
CA THR A 50 -11.97 11.16 3.52
C THR A 50 -12.64 11.09 2.14
N ARG A 51 -13.45 12.08 1.77
CA ARG A 51 -14.06 12.15 0.42
C ARG A 51 -13.02 12.34 -0.69
N LEU A 52 -11.99 13.16 -0.46
CA LEU A 52 -10.89 13.34 -1.41
C LEU A 52 -10.09 12.05 -1.59
N PHE A 53 -9.89 11.28 -0.53
CA PHE A 53 -9.23 9.97 -0.60
C PHE A 53 -10.06 8.99 -1.43
N GLN A 54 -11.36 8.87 -1.18
CA GLN A 54 -12.26 8.01 -1.94
C GLN A 54 -12.31 8.39 -3.42
N PHE A 55 -12.34 9.69 -3.74
CA PHE A 55 -12.32 10.20 -5.11
C PHE A 55 -11.09 9.72 -5.91
N ILE A 56 -9.92 9.66 -5.28
CA ILE A 56 -8.67 9.26 -5.95
C ILE A 56 -8.49 7.74 -5.98
N ALA A 57 -9.06 7.02 -5.02
CA ALA A 57 -8.79 5.61 -4.79
C ALA A 57 -9.16 4.72 -5.99
N VAL A 58 -10.39 4.79 -6.48
CA VAL A 58 -10.89 3.95 -7.58
C VAL A 58 -10.10 4.14 -8.88
N PRO A 59 -9.86 5.37 -9.37
CA PRO A 59 -9.02 5.60 -10.54
C PRO A 59 -7.59 5.09 -10.37
N THR A 60 -7.01 5.24 -9.16
CA THR A 60 -5.65 4.77 -8.87
C THR A 60 -5.54 3.27 -9.05
N ILE A 61 -6.45 2.50 -8.44
CA ILE A 61 -6.46 1.03 -8.54
C ILE A 61 -6.64 0.59 -9.98
N ALA A 62 -7.66 1.13 -10.65
CA ALA A 62 -7.97 0.75 -12.02
C ALA A 62 -6.76 0.94 -12.95
N LEU A 63 -6.13 2.11 -12.91
CA LEU A 63 -5.00 2.43 -13.78
C LEU A 63 -3.73 1.68 -13.37
N ALA A 64 -3.38 1.67 -12.09
CA ALA A 64 -2.15 1.04 -11.61
C ALA A 64 -2.13 -0.46 -11.89
N VAL A 65 -3.19 -1.19 -11.56
CA VAL A 65 -3.28 -2.64 -11.81
C VAL A 65 -3.28 -2.95 -13.30
N THR A 66 -4.08 -2.20 -14.08
CA THR A 66 -4.17 -2.41 -15.53
C THR A 66 -2.82 -2.17 -16.22
N THR A 67 -2.15 -1.04 -15.94
CA THR A 67 -0.87 -0.71 -16.56
C THR A 67 0.23 -1.68 -16.16
N THR A 68 0.29 -2.05 -14.88
CA THR A 68 1.28 -3.01 -14.37
C THR A 68 1.15 -4.35 -15.07
N LEU A 69 -0.05 -4.93 -15.10
CA LEU A 69 -0.28 -6.23 -15.74
C LEU A 69 -0.09 -6.19 -17.26
N ALA A 70 -0.49 -5.10 -17.91
CA ALA A 70 -0.30 -4.93 -19.35
C ALA A 70 1.18 -4.87 -19.76
N THR A 71 2.03 -4.30 -18.90
CA THR A 71 3.48 -4.21 -19.14
C THR A 71 4.16 -5.57 -19.14
N PHE A 72 3.64 -6.55 -18.41
CA PHE A 72 4.20 -7.92 -18.37
C PHE A 72 4.18 -8.63 -19.72
N GLY A 73 3.24 -8.28 -20.61
CA GLY A 73 3.16 -8.86 -21.96
C GLY A 73 4.24 -8.38 -22.94
N MET A 74 4.89 -7.25 -22.67
CA MET A 74 5.80 -6.60 -23.63
C MET A 74 7.24 -7.16 -23.63
N GLN A 75 7.59 -8.05 -22.70
CA GLN A 75 8.99 -8.45 -22.48
C GLN A 75 9.29 -9.90 -22.87
N ARG A 76 9.19 -10.24 -24.15
CA ARG A 76 9.41 -11.61 -24.64
C ARG A 76 10.86 -12.10 -24.55
N GLU A 77 11.86 -11.21 -24.64
CA GLU A 77 13.29 -11.59 -24.77
C GLU A 77 13.91 -12.08 -23.45
N THR A 78 13.35 -11.72 -22.31
CA THR A 78 13.92 -12.04 -20.98
C THR A 78 13.03 -12.98 -20.15
N ARG A 79 12.38 -13.94 -20.81
CA ARG A 79 11.39 -14.85 -20.18
C ARG A 79 11.90 -15.56 -18.91
N ARG A 80 13.19 -15.92 -18.85
CA ARG A 80 13.76 -16.60 -17.68
C ARG A 80 13.90 -15.63 -16.49
N ILE A 81 14.49 -14.45 -16.72
CA ILE A 81 14.63 -13.40 -15.69
C ILE A 81 13.23 -13.02 -15.17
N PHE A 82 12.28 -12.76 -16.08
CA PHE A 82 10.91 -12.42 -15.75
C PHE A 82 10.23 -13.46 -14.85
N ARG A 83 10.34 -14.76 -15.22
CA ARG A 83 9.73 -15.84 -14.44
C ARG A 83 10.30 -15.90 -13.02
N HIS A 84 11.61 -15.79 -12.85
CA HIS A 84 12.23 -15.77 -11.53
C HIS A 84 11.82 -14.52 -10.73
N THR A 85 11.79 -13.35 -11.37
CA THR A 85 11.35 -12.10 -10.74
C THR A 85 9.93 -12.24 -10.19
N ILE A 86 8.97 -12.63 -11.03
CA ILE A 86 7.57 -12.79 -10.59
C ILE A 86 7.44 -13.84 -9.50
N SER A 87 8.14 -14.99 -9.63
CA SER A 87 8.06 -16.04 -8.61
C SER A 87 8.56 -15.56 -7.25
N TYR A 88 9.71 -14.87 -7.20
CA TYR A 88 10.25 -14.35 -5.94
C TYR A 88 9.38 -13.24 -5.36
N THR A 89 8.92 -12.31 -6.20
CA THR A 89 8.00 -11.25 -5.79
C THR A 89 6.74 -11.81 -5.16
N LEU A 90 6.07 -12.75 -5.82
CA LEU A 90 4.85 -13.36 -5.28
C LEU A 90 5.12 -14.12 -3.98
N LEU A 91 6.21 -14.89 -3.92
CA LEU A 91 6.55 -15.66 -2.72
C LEU A 91 6.85 -14.74 -1.53
N THR A 92 7.62 -13.68 -1.71
CA THR A 92 7.95 -12.75 -0.63
C THR A 92 6.75 -11.93 -0.18
N THR A 93 5.88 -11.51 -1.12
CA THR A 93 4.67 -10.75 -0.82
C THR A 93 3.62 -11.61 -0.10
N VAL A 94 3.42 -12.86 -0.54
CA VAL A 94 2.55 -13.82 0.16
C VAL A 94 3.09 -14.12 1.56
N ALA A 95 4.41 -14.30 1.69
CA ALA A 95 5.04 -14.53 2.99
C ALA A 95 4.81 -13.35 3.95
N ALA A 96 4.92 -12.09 3.47
CA ALA A 96 4.65 -10.90 4.28
C ALA A 96 3.20 -10.85 4.78
N ALA A 97 2.23 -11.07 3.89
CA ALA A 97 0.82 -11.12 4.27
C ALA A 97 0.52 -12.29 5.23
N ALA A 98 1.16 -13.46 5.03
CA ALA A 98 1.02 -14.61 5.92
C ALA A 98 1.61 -14.35 7.32
N VAL A 99 2.76 -13.68 7.41
CA VAL A 99 3.33 -13.21 8.68
C VAL A 99 2.36 -12.26 9.38
N GLY A 100 1.78 -11.31 8.63
CA GLY A 100 0.73 -10.42 9.15
C GLY A 100 -0.47 -11.19 9.70
N MET A 101 -0.93 -12.24 9.00
CA MET A 101 -2.03 -13.11 9.44
C MET A 101 -1.69 -13.83 10.75
N VAL A 102 -0.52 -14.45 10.82
CA VAL A 102 -0.09 -15.18 12.03
C VAL A 102 0.00 -14.24 13.23
N LEU A 103 0.61 -13.06 13.04
CA LEU A 103 0.74 -12.08 14.11
C LEU A 103 -0.62 -11.48 14.52
N TYR A 104 -1.53 -11.27 13.56
CA TYR A 104 -2.89 -10.81 13.86
C TYR A 104 -3.63 -11.80 14.77
N ILE A 105 -3.52 -13.09 14.49
CA ILE A 105 -4.13 -14.14 15.31
C ILE A 105 -3.48 -14.22 16.71
N ILE A 106 -2.15 -14.09 16.80
CA ILE A 106 -1.41 -14.18 18.07
C ILE A 106 -1.65 -12.97 18.97
N ILE A 107 -1.51 -11.75 18.41
CA ILE A 107 -1.62 -10.50 19.17
C ILE A 107 -3.08 -10.14 19.43
N SER A 108 -3.97 -10.53 18.52
CA SER A 108 -5.43 -10.34 18.60
C SER A 108 -5.80 -8.92 19.04
N PRO A 109 -5.76 -7.92 18.14
CA PRO A 109 -6.15 -6.55 18.47
C PRO A 109 -7.60 -6.49 18.96
N ASP A 110 -7.83 -5.72 20.03
CA ASP A 110 -9.19 -5.53 20.58
C ASP A 110 -10.01 -4.59 19.70
N ASN A 111 -11.33 -4.68 19.79
CA ASN A 111 -12.21 -3.75 19.10
C ASN A 111 -12.12 -2.35 19.71
N LEU A 112 -12.30 -1.35 18.87
CA LEU A 112 -12.51 0.03 19.30
C LEU A 112 -13.88 0.19 19.97
N PRO A 113 -14.05 1.19 20.86
CA PRO A 113 -15.36 1.49 21.44
C PRO A 113 -16.44 1.73 20.37
N ILE A 114 -17.63 1.16 20.57
CA ILE A 114 -18.74 1.20 19.61
C ILE A 114 -19.13 2.63 19.23
N ASP A 115 -19.05 3.56 20.17
CA ASP A 115 -19.41 4.95 19.93
C ASP A 115 -18.47 5.63 18.92
N MET A 116 -17.18 5.26 18.90
CA MET A 116 -16.21 5.74 17.90
C MET A 116 -16.54 5.21 16.51
N VAL A 117 -16.86 3.94 16.41
CA VAL A 117 -17.22 3.31 15.14
C VAL A 117 -18.51 3.88 14.58
N ARG A 118 -19.52 4.14 15.44
CA ARG A 118 -20.82 4.69 15.07
C ARG A 118 -20.78 6.18 14.68
N ASN A 119 -20.07 6.99 15.45
CA ASN A 119 -19.96 8.43 15.16
C ASN A 119 -19.06 8.71 13.94
N SER A 120 -18.28 7.72 13.53
CA SER A 120 -17.38 7.79 12.40
C SER A 120 -17.97 7.22 11.10
N THR A 121 -19.18 6.67 11.11
CA THR A 121 -19.86 6.23 9.89
C THR A 121 -20.26 7.43 9.04
N LEU A 122 -19.42 7.72 8.06
CA LEU A 122 -19.77 8.59 6.93
C LEU A 122 -20.79 7.86 6.04
N GLY A 123 -22.07 8.03 6.38
CA GLY A 123 -23.16 7.62 5.53
C GLY A 123 -23.62 6.16 5.68
N ASP A 124 -24.91 6.00 5.81
CA ASP A 124 -25.72 4.79 5.90
C ASP A 124 -25.48 3.79 4.76
N ALA A 125 -24.37 3.07 4.77
CA ALA A 125 -24.14 2.02 3.79
C ALA A 125 -23.32 0.85 4.38
N VAL A 126 -23.85 0.22 5.42
CA VAL A 126 -23.62 -1.21 5.61
C VAL A 126 -24.68 -1.90 4.75
N PRO A 127 -24.34 -2.56 3.65
CA PRO A 127 -25.31 -3.39 2.96
C PRO A 127 -25.77 -4.47 3.96
N ALA A 128 -27.06 -4.50 4.24
CA ALA A 128 -27.68 -5.48 5.12
C ALA A 128 -27.43 -6.95 4.69
N GLU A 129 -26.91 -7.16 3.50
CA GLU A 129 -26.57 -8.45 2.92
C GLU A 129 -25.35 -9.13 3.52
N VAL A 130 -24.47 -8.41 4.23
CA VAL A 130 -23.29 -9.01 4.90
C VAL A 130 -23.72 -9.70 6.20
N ALA A 131 -24.86 -9.33 6.78
CA ALA A 131 -25.39 -9.94 7.99
C ALA A 131 -25.96 -11.37 7.79
N ASP A 132 -26.28 -11.76 6.55
CA ASP A 132 -26.89 -13.05 6.22
C ASP A 132 -25.89 -14.11 5.74
N GLY A 133 -24.72 -14.21 6.34
CA GLY A 133 -23.88 -15.41 6.42
C GLY A 133 -23.55 -16.20 5.12
N SER A 134 -23.94 -15.74 3.94
CA SER A 134 -23.69 -16.47 2.70
C SER A 134 -22.43 -15.94 2.00
N TYR A 135 -21.28 -16.48 2.39
CA TYR A 135 -19.97 -16.32 1.73
C TYR A 135 -20.07 -16.41 0.19
N LEU A 136 -20.92 -17.31 -0.32
CA LEU A 136 -21.16 -17.46 -1.77
C LEU A 136 -21.81 -16.23 -2.40
N LYS A 137 -22.78 -15.59 -1.72
CA LYS A 137 -23.39 -14.34 -2.22
C LYS A 137 -22.37 -13.20 -2.31
N TYR A 138 -21.50 -13.10 -1.31
CA TYR A 138 -20.42 -12.12 -1.31
C TYR A 138 -19.44 -12.35 -2.48
N MET A 139 -19.02 -13.60 -2.71
CA MET A 139 -18.16 -13.96 -3.83
C MET A 139 -18.79 -13.68 -5.19
N ILE A 140 -20.11 -13.92 -5.33
CA ILE A 140 -20.85 -13.60 -6.56
C ILE A 140 -20.90 -12.07 -6.76
N GLY A 141 -21.10 -11.30 -5.70
CA GLY A 141 -21.15 -9.83 -5.75
C GLY A 141 -19.83 -9.16 -6.16
N ILE A 142 -18.69 -9.86 -6.04
CA ILE A 142 -17.40 -9.37 -6.53
C ILE A 142 -17.35 -9.37 -8.07
N VAL A 143 -18.05 -10.31 -8.73
CA VAL A 143 -18.07 -10.42 -10.19
C VAL A 143 -19.09 -9.40 -10.75
N PRO A 144 -18.63 -8.34 -11.44
CA PRO A 144 -19.52 -7.30 -11.93
C PRO A 144 -20.39 -7.79 -13.10
N ASP A 145 -21.65 -7.45 -13.06
CA ASP A 145 -22.62 -7.64 -14.15
C ASP A 145 -22.55 -6.52 -15.20
N ASN A 146 -21.91 -5.39 -14.84
CA ASN A 146 -21.75 -4.22 -15.69
C ASN A 146 -20.35 -3.62 -15.53
N PHE A 147 -19.75 -3.21 -16.65
CA PHE A 147 -18.37 -2.69 -16.64
C PHE A 147 -18.21 -1.34 -15.92
N LEU A 148 -19.20 -0.44 -16.02
CA LEU A 148 -19.12 0.92 -15.48
C LEU A 148 -19.68 1.04 -14.06
N ARG A 149 -20.65 0.22 -13.71
CA ARG A 149 -21.35 0.26 -12.44
C ARG A 149 -20.40 0.23 -11.22
N PRO A 150 -19.38 -0.66 -11.17
CA PRO A 150 -18.43 -0.68 -10.06
C PRO A 150 -17.65 0.62 -9.87
N PHE A 151 -17.37 1.34 -10.96
CA PHE A 151 -16.68 2.64 -10.89
C PHE A 151 -17.58 3.73 -10.31
N ILE A 152 -18.88 3.71 -10.63
CA ILE A 152 -19.86 4.69 -10.14
C ILE A 152 -20.19 4.41 -8.67
N GLU A 153 -20.38 3.16 -8.30
CA GLU A 153 -20.70 2.73 -6.93
C GLU A 153 -19.47 2.67 -6.01
N GLY A 154 -18.25 2.79 -6.58
CA GLY A 154 -16.99 2.67 -5.82
C GLY A 154 -16.72 1.24 -5.34
N ASN A 155 -17.28 0.21 -5.98
CA ASN A 155 -17.03 -1.19 -5.64
C ASN A 155 -15.64 -1.62 -6.11
N VAL A 156 -14.69 -1.48 -5.21
CA VAL A 156 -13.26 -1.64 -5.49
C VAL A 156 -12.87 -3.05 -5.84
N LEU A 157 -13.49 -4.06 -5.25
CA LEU A 157 -13.18 -5.45 -5.56
C LEU A 157 -13.56 -5.79 -7.01
N SER A 158 -14.72 -5.32 -7.45
CA SER A 158 -15.15 -5.47 -8.84
C SER A 158 -14.28 -4.64 -9.79
N VAL A 159 -13.88 -3.41 -9.40
CA VAL A 159 -12.93 -2.59 -10.18
C VAL A 159 -11.57 -3.29 -10.28
N LEU A 160 -11.08 -3.89 -9.20
CA LEU A 160 -9.83 -4.66 -9.20
C LEU A 160 -9.92 -5.85 -10.16
N LEU A 161 -11.03 -6.60 -10.15
CA LEU A 161 -11.26 -7.71 -11.07
C LEU A 161 -11.28 -7.24 -12.54
N ILE A 162 -11.96 -6.14 -12.83
CA ILE A 162 -11.98 -5.52 -14.17
C ILE A 162 -10.56 -5.11 -14.57
N ALA A 163 -9.82 -4.45 -13.69
CA ALA A 163 -8.46 -3.99 -13.95
C ALA A 163 -7.50 -5.16 -14.24
N VAL A 164 -7.63 -6.26 -13.51
CA VAL A 164 -6.87 -7.49 -13.77
C VAL A 164 -7.24 -8.08 -15.14
N ALA A 165 -8.53 -8.19 -15.44
CA ALA A 165 -8.98 -8.74 -16.71
C ALA A 165 -8.52 -7.90 -17.91
N VAL A 166 -8.68 -6.56 -17.84
CA VAL A 166 -8.24 -5.62 -18.89
C VAL A 166 -6.71 -5.63 -19.01
N GLY A 167 -5.98 -5.61 -17.91
CA GLY A 167 -4.51 -5.66 -17.90
C GLY A 167 -3.98 -6.94 -18.56
N LEU A 168 -4.55 -8.10 -18.23
CA LEU A 168 -4.18 -9.37 -18.86
C LEU A 168 -4.57 -9.43 -20.34
N ALA A 169 -5.72 -8.86 -20.73
CA ALA A 169 -6.12 -8.77 -22.13
C ALA A 169 -5.14 -7.90 -22.94
N LEU A 170 -4.74 -6.74 -22.41
CA LEU A 170 -3.72 -5.87 -23.01
C LEU A 170 -2.36 -6.56 -23.09
N ALA A 171 -1.96 -7.32 -22.06
CA ALA A 171 -0.73 -8.10 -22.05
C ALA A 171 -0.67 -9.10 -23.22
N LYS A 172 -1.80 -9.75 -23.53
CA LYS A 172 -1.93 -10.74 -24.62
C LYS A 172 -2.19 -10.12 -25.99
N MET A 173 -2.49 -8.84 -26.07
CA MET A 173 -2.72 -8.14 -27.33
C MET A 173 -1.47 -8.19 -28.20
N PRO A 174 -1.60 -8.40 -29.54
CA PRO A 174 -0.46 -8.37 -30.46
C PRO A 174 0.28 -7.03 -30.39
N GLU A 175 1.60 -7.09 -30.55
CA GLU A 175 2.41 -5.86 -30.63
C GLU A 175 2.03 -5.08 -31.92
N GLY A 176 1.69 -3.80 -31.73
CA GLY A 176 1.26 -2.93 -32.82
C GLY A 176 0.93 -1.52 -32.33
N GLU A 177 0.59 -0.63 -33.26
CA GLU A 177 0.29 0.77 -32.96
C GLU A 177 -0.87 0.94 -31.97
N ASN A 178 -1.92 0.14 -32.09
CA ASN A 178 -3.09 0.20 -31.22
C ASN A 178 -2.73 -0.13 -29.76
N LYS A 179 -1.92 -1.17 -29.53
CA LYS A 179 -1.44 -1.53 -28.19
C LYS A 179 -0.58 -0.41 -27.60
N GLN A 180 0.34 0.13 -28.39
CA GLN A 180 1.20 1.23 -27.98
C GLN A 180 0.40 2.50 -27.65
N LEU A 181 -0.63 2.83 -28.45
CA LEU A 181 -1.51 3.96 -28.20
C LEU A 181 -2.27 3.79 -26.88
N LEU A 182 -2.87 2.61 -26.65
CA LEU A 182 -3.57 2.31 -25.40
C LEU A 182 -2.64 2.39 -24.18
N MET A 183 -1.43 1.82 -24.28
CA MET A 183 -0.46 1.86 -23.18
C MET A 183 0.02 3.29 -22.89
N ARG A 184 0.26 4.11 -23.90
CA ARG A 184 0.59 5.54 -23.73
C ARG A 184 -0.55 6.31 -23.10
N GLY A 185 -1.80 6.07 -23.51
CA GLY A 185 -2.99 6.69 -22.95
C GLY A 185 -3.18 6.34 -21.47
N LEU A 186 -3.09 5.05 -21.12
CA LEU A 186 -3.18 4.59 -19.73
C LEU A 186 -2.06 5.17 -18.86
N SER A 187 -0.83 5.20 -19.35
CA SER A 187 0.30 5.80 -18.62
C SER A 187 0.11 7.30 -18.42
N ALA A 188 -0.39 8.02 -19.43
CA ALA A 188 -0.69 9.45 -19.30
C ALA A 188 -1.80 9.71 -18.26
N LEU A 189 -2.85 8.89 -18.23
CA LEU A 189 -3.90 8.98 -17.19
C LEU A 189 -3.35 8.67 -15.80
N GLN A 190 -2.46 7.68 -15.68
CA GLN A 190 -1.78 7.36 -14.42
C GLN A 190 -0.92 8.52 -13.92
N ASP A 191 -0.24 9.24 -14.82
CA ASP A 191 0.53 10.45 -14.48
C ASP A 191 -0.36 11.57 -13.94
N VAL A 192 -1.56 11.75 -14.51
CA VAL A 192 -2.56 12.72 -14.03
C VAL A 192 -3.01 12.34 -12.61
N VAL A 193 -3.40 11.09 -12.38
CA VAL A 193 -3.84 10.62 -11.05
C VAL A 193 -2.69 10.74 -10.05
N SER A 194 -1.46 10.38 -10.42
CA SER A 194 -0.27 10.56 -9.57
C SER A 194 -0.03 12.03 -9.21
N ARG A 195 -0.38 12.98 -10.08
CA ARG A 195 -0.29 14.41 -9.79
C ARG A 195 -1.37 14.87 -8.80
N LEU A 196 -2.59 14.35 -8.93
CA LEU A 196 -3.67 14.60 -7.96
C LEU A 196 -3.30 14.07 -6.57
N ILE A 197 -2.73 12.86 -6.50
CA ILE A 197 -2.22 12.29 -5.24
C ILE A 197 -1.16 13.20 -4.62
N ARG A 198 -0.20 13.69 -5.40
CA ARG A 198 0.84 14.63 -4.89
C ARG A 198 0.23 15.93 -4.34
N TRP A 199 -0.79 16.48 -4.99
CA TRP A 199 -1.50 17.65 -4.46
C TRP A 199 -2.20 17.36 -3.14
N LEU A 200 -2.87 16.21 -3.06
CA LEU A 200 -3.52 15.77 -1.82
C LEU A 200 -2.51 15.58 -0.68
N ILE A 201 -1.36 14.95 -0.97
CA ILE A 201 -0.27 14.77 0.01
C ILE A 201 0.29 16.13 0.48
N THR A 202 0.33 17.14 -0.39
CA THR A 202 0.81 18.49 0.00
C THR A 202 -0.08 19.13 1.04
N VAL A 203 -1.41 18.95 0.94
CA VAL A 203 -2.38 19.49 1.91
C VAL A 203 -2.68 18.54 3.08
N LEU A 204 -2.13 17.33 3.04
CA LEU A 204 -2.35 16.27 4.04
C LEU A 204 -2.05 16.68 5.49
N PRO A 205 -1.05 17.54 5.82
CA PRO A 205 -0.83 17.98 7.19
C PRO A 205 -2.07 18.58 7.86
N VAL A 206 -2.93 19.27 7.11
CA VAL A 206 -4.22 19.79 7.61
C VAL A 206 -5.17 18.64 7.95
N GLY A 207 -5.23 17.61 7.11
CA GLY A 207 -5.99 16.39 7.40
C GLY A 207 -5.47 15.66 8.64
N ILE A 208 -4.14 15.56 8.80
CA ILE A 208 -3.52 14.92 9.98
C ILE A 208 -3.91 15.66 11.26
N VAL A 209 -3.88 17.01 11.27
CA VAL A 209 -4.35 17.80 12.42
C VAL A 209 -5.79 17.44 12.76
N ALA A 210 -6.68 17.39 11.76
CA ALA A 210 -8.09 17.10 11.97
C ALA A 210 -8.32 15.68 12.51
N PHE A 211 -7.72 14.68 11.91
CA PHE A 211 -7.82 13.27 12.37
C PHE A 211 -7.18 13.06 13.75
N ALA A 212 -6.04 13.69 14.03
CA ALA A 212 -5.39 13.62 15.33
C ALA A 212 -6.24 14.31 16.42
N ALA A 213 -6.93 15.42 16.10
CA ALA A 213 -7.85 16.08 17.00
C ALA A 213 -9.07 15.20 17.32
N GLN A 214 -9.67 14.55 16.30
CA GLN A 214 -10.74 13.58 16.52
C GLN A 214 -10.30 12.45 17.46
N LEU A 215 -9.16 11.81 17.12
CA LEU A 215 -8.60 10.72 17.92
C LEU A 215 -8.37 11.13 19.37
N SER A 216 -7.77 12.30 19.60
CA SER A 216 -7.42 12.74 20.96
C SER A 216 -8.66 13.13 21.78
N ALA A 217 -9.69 13.71 21.17
CA ALA A 217 -10.96 13.97 21.82
C ALA A 217 -11.63 12.68 22.34
N GLU A 218 -11.41 11.57 21.64
CA GLU A 218 -11.99 10.25 21.93
C GLU A 218 -11.06 9.37 22.82
N VAL A 219 -9.74 9.63 22.85
CA VAL A 219 -8.72 8.86 23.60
C VAL A 219 -8.87 9.00 25.13
N SER A 220 -9.68 9.91 25.64
CA SER A 220 -10.00 9.97 27.08
C SER A 220 -10.47 8.64 27.70
N ALA A 221 -10.74 7.64 26.88
CA ALA A 221 -11.29 6.34 27.28
C ALA A 221 -10.25 5.20 27.43
N GLY A 222 -8.94 5.45 27.45
CA GLY A 222 -7.89 4.44 27.76
C GLY A 222 -7.87 3.15 26.91
N THR A 223 -9.03 2.63 26.56
CA THR A 223 -9.24 1.41 25.72
C THR A 223 -8.81 1.59 24.28
N VAL A 224 -8.92 2.80 23.73
CA VAL A 224 -8.54 3.12 22.36
C VAL A 224 -7.04 2.98 22.15
N VAL A 225 -6.23 3.48 23.11
CA VAL A 225 -4.78 3.42 23.05
C VAL A 225 -4.30 1.97 23.06
N ALA A 226 -4.94 1.09 23.85
CA ALA A 226 -4.57 -0.31 23.89
C ALA A 226 -4.88 -1.04 22.56
N SER A 227 -6.06 -0.84 21.98
CA SER A 227 -6.47 -1.48 20.72
C SER A 227 -5.62 -1.02 19.54
N ILE A 228 -5.38 0.30 19.40
CA ILE A 228 -4.48 0.84 18.37
C ILE A 228 -3.04 0.39 18.62
N GLY A 229 -2.61 0.34 19.88
CA GLY A 229 -1.28 -0.14 20.24
C GLY A 229 -1.03 -1.58 19.79
N LYS A 230 -2.00 -2.49 20.03
CA LYS A 230 -1.92 -3.87 19.54
C LYS A 230 -1.92 -3.94 18.01
N TYR A 231 -2.78 -3.18 17.33
CA TYR A 231 -2.81 -3.08 15.87
C TYR A 231 -1.47 -2.62 15.31
N VAL A 232 -0.90 -1.55 15.86
CA VAL A 232 0.43 -1.04 15.46
C VAL A 232 1.51 -2.07 15.73
N ALA A 233 1.44 -2.78 16.87
CA ALA A 233 2.38 -3.84 17.21
C ALA A 233 2.34 -5.00 16.19
N VAL A 234 1.16 -5.38 15.68
CA VAL A 234 1.03 -6.37 14.59
C VAL A 234 1.79 -5.91 13.36
N ILE A 235 1.55 -4.68 12.88
CA ILE A 235 2.18 -4.17 11.67
C ILE A 235 3.69 -4.01 11.85
N LEU A 236 4.14 -3.38 12.93
CA LEU A 236 5.57 -3.18 13.18
C LEU A 236 6.32 -4.50 13.34
N SER A 237 5.78 -5.43 14.12
CA SER A 237 6.41 -6.75 14.29
C SER A 237 6.39 -7.54 12.98
N GLY A 238 5.33 -7.42 12.16
CA GLY A 238 5.24 -8.00 10.83
C GLY A 238 6.35 -7.51 9.91
N ASN A 239 6.48 -6.19 9.78
CA ASN A 239 7.54 -5.57 8.98
C ASN A 239 8.95 -5.94 9.50
N LEU A 240 9.16 -5.94 10.83
CA LEU A 240 10.46 -6.33 11.40
C LEU A 240 10.79 -7.80 11.14
N LEU A 241 9.83 -8.72 11.29
CA LEU A 241 10.02 -10.14 10.97
C LEU A 241 10.29 -10.34 9.48
N GLN A 242 9.55 -9.66 8.61
CA GLN A 242 9.78 -9.73 7.17
C GLN A 242 11.17 -9.22 6.82
N PHE A 243 11.57 -8.07 7.37
CA PHE A 243 12.83 -7.40 7.08
C PHE A 243 14.05 -8.18 7.59
N PHE A 244 14.02 -8.66 8.86
CA PHE A 244 15.18 -9.26 9.53
C PHE A 244 15.19 -10.79 9.53
N VAL A 245 14.07 -11.45 9.27
CA VAL A 245 13.98 -12.92 9.33
C VAL A 245 13.59 -13.49 7.97
N VAL A 246 12.44 -13.13 7.43
CA VAL A 246 11.89 -13.80 6.24
C VAL A 246 12.72 -13.51 5.00
N LEU A 247 12.99 -12.25 4.66
CA LEU A 247 13.82 -11.89 3.50
C LEU A 247 15.26 -12.42 3.62
N PRO A 248 15.95 -12.34 4.77
CA PRO A 248 17.20 -13.02 5.00
C PRO A 248 17.15 -14.53 4.76
N LEU A 249 16.09 -15.23 5.19
CA LEU A 249 15.93 -16.66 4.93
C LEU A 249 15.82 -16.99 3.44
N PHE A 250 15.08 -16.17 2.67
CA PHE A 250 15.04 -16.31 1.21
C PHE A 250 16.43 -16.17 0.57
N LEU A 251 17.22 -15.18 1.01
CA LEU A 251 18.61 -14.99 0.53
C LEU A 251 19.48 -16.21 0.89
N MET A 252 19.41 -16.69 2.13
CA MET A 252 20.17 -17.86 2.59
C MET A 252 19.79 -19.13 1.81
N ALA A 253 18.51 -19.32 1.51
CA ALA A 253 18.02 -20.44 0.69
C ALA A 253 18.63 -20.44 -0.74
N ARG A 254 19.08 -19.27 -1.21
CA ARG A 254 19.81 -19.12 -2.49
C ARG A 254 21.32 -19.09 -2.34
N GLY A 255 21.85 -19.32 -1.14
CA GLY A 255 23.28 -19.31 -0.85
C GLY A 255 23.91 -17.89 -0.90
N LEU A 256 23.10 -16.87 -0.62
CA LEU A 256 23.53 -15.48 -0.49
C LEU A 256 23.66 -15.10 0.99
N ASN A 257 24.67 -14.30 1.33
CA ASN A 257 24.84 -13.80 2.69
C ASN A 257 23.95 -12.56 2.91
N PRO A 258 22.92 -12.62 3.78
CA PRO A 258 21.99 -11.53 3.97
C PRO A 258 22.64 -10.26 4.50
N VAL A 259 23.60 -10.40 5.42
CA VAL A 259 24.31 -9.26 6.00
C VAL A 259 25.14 -8.53 4.94
N HIS A 260 25.76 -9.27 4.02
CA HIS A 260 26.50 -8.68 2.91
C HIS A 260 25.57 -7.89 1.99
N VAL A 261 24.43 -8.48 1.57
CA VAL A 261 23.45 -7.82 0.71
C VAL A 261 22.90 -6.57 1.39
N MET A 262 22.50 -6.68 2.67
CA MET A 262 21.97 -5.56 3.46
C MET A 262 22.95 -4.39 3.54
N ARG A 263 24.21 -4.65 3.93
CA ARG A 263 25.22 -3.60 4.05
C ARG A 263 25.48 -2.88 2.72
N ARG A 264 25.45 -3.59 1.61
CA ARG A 264 25.64 -3.03 0.28
C ARG A 264 24.43 -2.18 -0.17
N MET A 265 23.21 -2.63 0.12
CA MET A 265 21.97 -1.96 -0.28
C MET A 265 21.47 -0.90 0.71
N MET A 266 22.10 -0.75 1.88
CA MET A 266 21.71 0.19 2.93
C MET A 266 21.44 1.63 2.43
N PRO A 267 22.26 2.21 1.51
CA PRO A 267 21.96 3.57 1.03
C PRO A 267 20.61 3.69 0.32
N ALA A 268 20.22 2.67 -0.46
CA ALA A 268 18.91 2.66 -1.12
C ALA A 268 17.77 2.47 -0.09
N VAL A 269 17.94 1.56 0.86
CA VAL A 269 16.96 1.30 1.93
C VAL A 269 16.74 2.55 2.81
N LEU A 270 17.82 3.23 3.21
CA LEU A 270 17.71 4.49 3.97
C LEU A 270 17.06 5.61 3.15
N MET A 271 17.38 5.72 1.86
CA MET A 271 16.72 6.69 1.01
C MET A 271 15.23 6.42 0.91
N ALA A 272 14.82 5.15 0.76
CA ALA A 272 13.43 4.74 0.72
C ALA A 272 12.67 5.11 1.99
N LEU A 273 13.30 4.90 3.16
CA LEU A 273 12.75 5.28 4.47
C LEU A 273 12.33 6.74 4.52
N PHE A 274 13.15 7.65 3.97
CA PHE A 274 12.87 9.08 4.02
C PHE A 274 12.03 9.59 2.86
N THR A 275 12.13 9.01 1.67
CA THR A 275 11.36 9.43 0.49
C THR A 275 9.93 8.93 0.50
N LYS A 276 9.65 7.82 1.22
CA LYS A 276 8.35 7.13 1.22
C LYS A 276 7.88 6.73 -0.19
N SER A 277 8.82 6.52 -1.11
CA SER A 277 8.51 6.18 -2.49
C SER A 277 9.58 5.28 -3.08
N SER A 278 9.21 4.03 -3.33
CA SER A 278 10.07 3.07 -4.03
C SER A 278 10.41 3.56 -5.44
N ALA A 279 9.45 4.19 -6.12
CA ALA A 279 9.66 4.75 -7.46
C ALA A 279 10.66 5.92 -7.46
N ALA A 280 10.60 6.83 -6.48
CA ALA A 280 11.57 7.91 -6.36
C ALA A 280 12.98 7.41 -5.99
N THR A 281 13.05 6.29 -5.28
CA THR A 281 14.33 5.67 -4.85
C THR A 281 14.95 4.80 -5.94
N LEU A 282 14.18 4.37 -6.95
CA LEU A 282 14.59 3.41 -7.98
C LEU A 282 15.96 3.72 -8.64
N PRO A 283 16.28 4.96 -9.03
CA PRO A 283 17.59 5.25 -9.62
C PRO A 283 18.75 4.91 -8.68
N VAL A 284 18.60 5.21 -7.39
CA VAL A 284 19.64 4.90 -6.37
C VAL A 284 19.66 3.40 -6.08
N THR A 285 18.53 2.72 -6.10
CA THR A 285 18.45 1.26 -5.92
C THR A 285 19.17 0.55 -7.06
N ILE A 286 18.97 0.96 -8.32
CA ILE A 286 19.69 0.41 -9.48
C ILE A 286 21.19 0.66 -9.34
N GLN A 287 21.62 1.90 -9.15
CA GLN A 287 23.03 2.25 -9.04
C GLN A 287 23.71 1.48 -7.90
N THR A 288 23.08 1.44 -6.72
CA THR A 288 23.62 0.74 -5.55
C THR A 288 23.74 -0.77 -5.81
N SER A 289 22.74 -1.35 -6.48
CA SER A 289 22.72 -2.77 -6.86
C SER A 289 23.84 -3.10 -7.84
N GLU A 290 24.08 -2.28 -8.87
CA GLU A 290 25.14 -2.46 -9.86
C GLU A 290 26.53 -2.24 -9.25
N GLU A 291 26.76 -1.08 -8.62
CA GLU A 291 28.10 -0.63 -8.22
C GLU A 291 28.58 -1.25 -6.89
N ARG A 292 27.66 -1.46 -5.93
CA ARG A 292 28.03 -1.94 -4.60
C ARG A 292 27.78 -3.42 -4.40
N LEU A 293 26.60 -3.91 -4.86
CA LEU A 293 26.24 -5.32 -4.68
C LEU A 293 26.83 -6.20 -5.79
N GLY A 294 27.08 -5.65 -6.99
CA GLY A 294 27.67 -6.36 -8.14
C GLY A 294 26.64 -7.22 -8.90
N VAL A 295 25.37 -6.83 -8.86
CA VAL A 295 24.32 -7.41 -9.71
C VAL A 295 24.57 -7.02 -11.16
N ASP A 296 24.41 -7.96 -12.10
CA ASP A 296 24.53 -7.66 -13.52
C ASP A 296 23.57 -6.54 -13.95
N SER A 297 24.07 -5.58 -14.73
CA SER A 297 23.30 -4.40 -15.14
C SER A 297 22.01 -4.75 -15.90
N LYS A 298 22.01 -5.85 -16.70
CA LYS A 298 20.80 -6.31 -17.40
C LYS A 298 19.76 -6.81 -16.41
N VAL A 299 20.21 -7.51 -15.35
CA VAL A 299 19.32 -8.00 -14.30
C VAL A 299 18.80 -6.83 -13.47
N ALA A 300 19.67 -5.95 -12.96
CA ALA A 300 19.29 -4.83 -12.12
C ALA A 300 18.27 -3.90 -12.80
N ARG A 301 18.56 -3.48 -14.04
CA ARG A 301 17.71 -2.57 -14.83
C ARG A 301 16.41 -3.21 -15.33
N PHE A 302 16.32 -4.52 -15.31
CA PHE A 302 15.10 -5.24 -15.64
C PHE A 302 14.26 -5.56 -14.39
N VAL A 303 14.88 -6.12 -13.36
CA VAL A 303 14.19 -6.63 -12.16
C VAL A 303 13.68 -5.48 -11.28
N LEU A 304 14.54 -4.51 -10.97
CA LEU A 304 14.22 -3.45 -10.01
C LEU A 304 13.03 -2.57 -10.42
N PRO A 305 12.90 -2.11 -11.69
CA PRO A 305 11.71 -1.37 -12.12
C PRO A 305 10.42 -2.18 -12.01
N ILE A 306 10.47 -3.48 -12.26
CA ILE A 306 9.33 -4.38 -12.09
C ILE A 306 8.99 -4.52 -10.60
N CYS A 307 10.00 -4.83 -9.77
CA CYS A 307 9.82 -5.01 -8.33
C CYS A 307 9.25 -3.75 -7.67
N THR A 308 9.72 -2.57 -8.04
CA THR A 308 9.22 -1.27 -7.52
C THR A 308 7.70 -1.09 -7.67
N THR A 309 7.06 -1.83 -8.57
CA THR A 309 5.61 -1.75 -8.79
C THR A 309 4.84 -2.95 -8.25
N ILE A 310 5.46 -4.12 -8.13
CA ILE A 310 4.74 -5.36 -7.78
C ILE A 310 5.24 -6.05 -6.50
N ASN A 311 6.46 -5.75 -6.05
CA ASN A 311 7.07 -6.39 -4.89
C ASN A 311 6.86 -5.55 -3.62
N MET A 312 5.61 -5.38 -3.23
CA MET A 312 5.17 -4.48 -2.17
C MET A 312 4.85 -5.25 -0.89
N ASN A 313 5.87 -5.80 -0.24
CA ASN A 313 5.72 -6.70 0.91
C ASN A 313 5.10 -6.00 2.13
N GLY A 314 5.63 -4.85 2.53
CA GLY A 314 5.10 -4.05 3.64
C GLY A 314 3.66 -3.62 3.36
N CYS A 315 3.39 -3.18 2.11
CA CYS A 315 2.04 -2.81 1.69
C CYS A 315 1.05 -3.99 1.77
N ALA A 316 1.44 -5.20 1.35
CA ALA A 316 0.57 -6.36 1.40
C ALA A 316 0.21 -6.73 2.86
N ALA A 317 1.20 -6.69 3.75
CA ALA A 317 0.99 -6.92 5.17
C ALA A 317 0.08 -5.83 5.79
N PHE A 318 0.33 -4.55 5.46
CA PHE A 318 -0.51 -3.44 5.93
C PHE A 318 -1.95 -3.56 5.43
N ILE A 319 -2.16 -3.74 4.11
CA ILE A 319 -3.51 -3.89 3.54
C ILE A 319 -4.25 -5.04 4.23
N PHE A 320 -3.58 -6.17 4.43
CA PHE A 320 -4.17 -7.33 5.08
C PHE A 320 -4.58 -7.04 6.52
N VAL A 321 -3.63 -6.63 7.36
CA VAL A 321 -3.83 -6.39 8.80
C VAL A 321 -4.85 -5.29 9.03
N THR A 322 -4.77 -4.19 8.27
CA THR A 322 -5.67 -3.05 8.39
C THR A 322 -7.07 -3.40 7.94
N SER A 323 -7.21 -4.16 6.85
CA SER A 323 -8.52 -4.63 6.39
C SER A 323 -9.21 -5.51 7.43
N LEU A 324 -8.49 -6.46 8.02
CA LEU A 324 -9.04 -7.29 9.09
C LEU A 324 -9.45 -6.46 10.30
N PHE A 325 -8.61 -5.51 10.71
CA PHE A 325 -8.91 -4.65 11.85
C PHE A 325 -10.16 -3.79 11.62
N VAL A 326 -10.29 -3.19 10.45
CA VAL A 326 -11.48 -2.38 10.09
C VAL A 326 -12.73 -3.25 10.00
N MET A 327 -12.65 -4.42 9.37
CA MET A 327 -13.77 -5.36 9.27
C MET A 327 -14.23 -5.89 10.63
N GLN A 328 -13.28 -6.27 11.50
CA GLN A 328 -13.56 -6.72 12.87
C GLN A 328 -14.32 -5.65 13.65
N ASN A 329 -13.90 -4.39 13.55
CA ASN A 329 -14.55 -3.26 14.17
C ASN A 329 -15.92 -2.92 13.54
N GLY A 330 -16.14 -3.33 12.30
CA GLY A 330 -17.43 -3.29 11.62
C GLY A 330 -18.39 -4.44 11.99
N GLY A 331 -17.97 -5.33 12.89
CA GLY A 331 -18.78 -6.49 13.31
C GLY A 331 -18.74 -7.68 12.34
N ILE A 332 -17.81 -7.66 11.36
CA ILE A 332 -17.62 -8.78 10.44
C ILE A 332 -16.84 -9.89 11.14
N GLU A 333 -17.35 -11.11 11.14
CA GLU A 333 -16.68 -12.27 11.73
C GLU A 333 -15.47 -12.68 10.90
N LEU A 334 -14.30 -12.71 11.55
CA LEU A 334 -13.03 -13.06 10.92
C LEU A 334 -12.80 -14.59 10.98
N SER A 335 -13.54 -15.36 10.19
CA SER A 335 -13.27 -16.78 10.04
C SER A 335 -11.99 -17.04 9.21
N LEU A 336 -11.37 -18.22 9.37
CA LEU A 336 -10.19 -18.57 8.61
C LEU A 336 -10.36 -18.48 7.08
N PRO A 337 -11.49 -18.90 6.47
CA PRO A 337 -11.74 -18.67 5.05
C PRO A 337 -11.75 -17.19 4.65
N VAL A 338 -12.32 -16.32 5.48
CA VAL A 338 -12.33 -14.87 5.27
C VAL A 338 -10.89 -14.33 5.31
N MET A 339 -10.11 -14.73 6.32
CA MET A 339 -8.70 -14.31 6.40
C MET A 339 -7.88 -14.76 5.19
N LEU A 340 -8.06 -16.01 4.72
CA LEU A 340 -7.37 -16.51 3.52
C LEU A 340 -7.78 -15.76 2.25
N LEU A 341 -9.06 -15.41 2.11
CA LEU A 341 -9.53 -14.59 1.01
C LEU A 341 -8.88 -13.20 1.04
N TRP A 342 -8.86 -12.56 2.20
CA TRP A 342 -8.27 -11.23 2.36
C TRP A 342 -6.75 -11.24 2.21
N LEU A 343 -6.08 -12.35 2.55
CA LEU A 343 -4.68 -12.55 2.23
C LEU A 343 -4.45 -12.50 0.72
N PHE A 344 -5.26 -13.23 -0.05
CA PHE A 344 -5.19 -13.21 -1.50
C PHE A 344 -5.50 -11.81 -2.08
N ILE A 345 -6.58 -11.17 -1.61
CA ILE A 345 -6.97 -9.81 -2.04
C ILE A 345 -5.84 -8.81 -1.74
N SER A 346 -5.23 -8.86 -0.56
CA SER A 346 -4.17 -7.95 -0.17
C SER A 346 -2.91 -8.08 -1.03
N VAL A 347 -2.54 -9.31 -1.38
CA VAL A 347 -1.41 -9.57 -2.30
C VAL A 347 -1.70 -9.00 -3.69
N VAL A 348 -2.92 -9.24 -4.23
CA VAL A 348 -3.31 -8.72 -5.54
C VAL A 348 -3.40 -7.19 -5.52
N ALA A 349 -3.97 -6.60 -4.46
CA ALA A 349 -4.05 -5.16 -4.30
C ALA A 349 -2.66 -4.51 -4.18
N ALA A 350 -1.74 -5.13 -3.44
CA ALA A 350 -0.37 -4.64 -3.29
C ALA A 350 0.37 -4.54 -4.64
N ILE A 351 0.11 -5.46 -5.59
CA ILE A 351 0.64 -5.39 -6.97
C ILE A 351 0.20 -4.10 -7.67
N GLY A 352 -0.95 -3.54 -7.31
CA GLY A 352 -1.48 -2.30 -7.88
C GLY A 352 -0.98 -1.01 -7.24
N ASN A 353 -0.11 -1.06 -6.24
CA ASN A 353 0.28 0.10 -5.44
C ASN A 353 1.17 1.13 -6.18
N ALA A 354 1.77 0.79 -7.31
CA ALA A 354 2.60 1.67 -8.14
C ALA A 354 3.79 2.38 -7.42
N GLY A 355 4.15 2.00 -6.20
CA GLY A 355 5.31 2.53 -5.45
C GLY A 355 5.23 4.02 -5.08
N VAL A 356 4.03 4.56 -4.99
CA VAL A 356 3.78 5.97 -4.60
C VAL A 356 3.55 6.10 -3.09
N PRO A 357 3.88 7.27 -2.49
CA PRO A 357 3.62 7.50 -1.07
C PRO A 357 2.15 7.27 -0.70
N MET A 358 1.90 6.64 0.44
CA MET A 358 0.57 6.34 0.97
C MET A 358 -0.32 5.46 0.08
N GLY A 359 0.22 4.81 -0.95
CA GLY A 359 -0.58 4.04 -1.89
C GLY A 359 -1.35 2.89 -1.24
N CYS A 360 -0.76 2.15 -0.30
CA CYS A 360 -1.44 1.06 0.41
C CYS A 360 -2.55 1.56 1.33
N PHE A 361 -2.43 2.77 1.89
CA PHE A 361 -3.51 3.39 2.66
C PHE A 361 -4.73 3.67 1.78
N PHE A 362 -4.53 4.27 0.61
CA PHE A 362 -5.63 4.54 -0.33
C PHE A 362 -6.26 3.26 -0.87
N LEU A 363 -5.44 2.23 -1.13
CA LEU A 363 -5.94 0.91 -1.52
C LEU A 363 -6.81 0.30 -0.43
N THR A 364 -6.35 0.32 0.82
CA THR A 364 -7.12 -0.21 1.96
C THR A 364 -8.43 0.56 2.16
N LEU A 365 -8.36 1.90 2.12
CA LEU A 365 -9.55 2.75 2.22
C LEU A 365 -10.60 2.38 1.16
N SER A 366 -10.13 2.18 -0.04
CA SER A 366 -10.96 1.85 -1.18
C SER A 366 -11.59 0.45 -1.04
N LEU A 367 -10.78 -0.55 -0.63
CA LEU A 367 -11.25 -1.90 -0.37
C LEU A 367 -12.30 -1.91 0.75
N MET A 368 -12.06 -1.20 1.84
CA MET A 368 -12.97 -1.13 2.98
C MET A 368 -14.26 -0.39 2.65
N SER A 369 -14.18 0.67 1.86
CA SER A 369 -15.36 1.38 1.34
C SER A 369 -16.23 0.46 0.47
N GLY A 370 -15.58 -0.37 -0.37
CA GLY A 370 -16.29 -1.30 -1.26
C GLY A 370 -17.02 -2.43 -0.54
N VAL A 371 -16.61 -2.79 0.68
CA VAL A 371 -17.28 -3.80 1.51
C VAL A 371 -18.20 -3.18 2.57
N GLY A 372 -18.41 -1.86 2.56
CA GLY A 372 -19.24 -1.17 3.53
C GLY A 372 -18.69 -1.18 4.97
N ALA A 373 -17.41 -1.42 5.14
CA ALA A 373 -16.76 -1.40 6.45
C ALA A 373 -16.55 0.06 6.94
N PRO A 374 -16.43 0.30 8.26
CA PRO A 374 -16.37 1.64 8.85
C PRO A 374 -15.03 2.33 8.51
N VAL A 375 -14.93 2.94 7.32
CA VAL A 375 -13.72 3.57 6.79
C VAL A 375 -13.17 4.72 7.62
N ALA A 376 -13.98 5.31 8.49
CA ALA A 376 -13.52 6.38 9.37
C ALA A 376 -12.48 5.91 10.39
N ILE A 377 -12.40 4.62 10.69
CA ILE A 377 -11.31 4.01 11.46
C ILE A 377 -9.95 4.28 10.78
N LEU A 378 -9.93 4.33 9.46
CA LEU A 378 -8.71 4.69 8.73
C LEU A 378 -8.27 6.13 8.99
N GLY A 379 -9.19 7.04 9.28
CA GLY A 379 -8.87 8.38 9.74
C GLY A 379 -8.08 8.36 11.06
N ILE A 380 -8.47 7.49 11.98
CA ILE A 380 -7.76 7.28 13.26
C ILE A 380 -6.36 6.66 13.03
N ILE A 381 -6.24 5.76 12.05
CA ILE A 381 -4.98 5.09 11.70
C ILE A 381 -4.03 6.04 10.95
N LEU A 382 -4.53 7.00 10.21
CA LEU A 382 -3.76 7.86 9.30
C LEU A 382 -2.54 8.55 9.94
N PRO A 383 -2.63 9.15 11.13
CA PRO A 383 -1.46 9.78 11.76
C PRO A 383 -0.33 8.78 12.04
N VAL A 384 -0.66 7.59 12.49
CA VAL A 384 0.30 6.52 12.75
C VAL A 384 0.85 5.95 11.44
N PHE A 385 -0.02 5.80 10.44
CA PHE A 385 0.34 5.30 9.13
C PHE A 385 1.43 6.16 8.46
N THR A 386 1.46 7.46 8.69
CA THR A 386 2.51 8.32 8.12
C THR A 386 3.93 7.90 8.53
N VAL A 387 4.09 7.27 9.70
CA VAL A 387 5.35 6.71 10.19
C VAL A 387 5.54 5.28 9.67
N LEU A 388 4.47 4.48 9.67
CA LEU A 388 4.49 3.11 9.16
C LEU A 388 4.90 3.07 7.68
N ASP A 389 4.39 3.99 6.85
CA ASP A 389 4.71 4.14 5.42
C ASP A 389 6.22 4.30 5.15
N MET A 390 6.96 4.92 6.09
CA MET A 390 8.42 5.00 6.00
C MET A 390 9.06 3.61 6.11
N ILE A 391 8.64 2.83 7.10
CA ILE A 391 9.16 1.49 7.38
C ILE A 391 8.78 0.53 6.26
N GLU A 392 7.53 0.57 5.83
CA GLU A 392 7.01 -0.25 4.72
C GLU A 392 7.75 0.02 3.41
N THR A 393 8.01 1.29 3.10
CA THR A 393 8.76 1.66 1.89
C THR A 393 10.21 1.18 1.96
N ALA A 394 10.85 1.29 3.12
CA ALA A 394 12.20 0.76 3.33
C ALA A 394 12.24 -0.76 3.17
N GLU A 395 11.23 -1.47 3.70
CA GLU A 395 11.07 -2.92 3.55
C GLU A 395 10.83 -3.31 2.08
N ASN A 396 9.97 -2.58 1.35
CA ASN A 396 9.73 -2.84 -0.06
C ASN A 396 11.01 -2.74 -0.88
N VAL A 397 11.82 -1.68 -0.71
CA VAL A 397 13.10 -1.51 -1.40
C VAL A 397 14.14 -2.55 -0.95
N TRP A 398 14.12 -2.97 0.31
CA TRP A 398 14.93 -4.08 0.79
C TRP A 398 14.53 -5.39 0.09
N SER A 399 13.24 -5.68 0.01
CA SER A 399 12.73 -6.84 -0.72
C SER A 399 13.10 -6.80 -2.22
N ASP A 400 12.98 -5.64 -2.88
CA ASP A 400 13.41 -5.45 -4.27
C ASP A 400 14.88 -5.82 -4.46
N SER A 401 15.71 -5.38 -3.52
CA SER A 401 17.14 -5.67 -3.49
C SER A 401 17.44 -7.16 -3.32
N CYS A 402 16.66 -7.84 -2.46
CA CYS A 402 16.76 -9.29 -2.26
C CYS A 402 16.36 -10.06 -3.53
N VAL A 403 15.23 -9.66 -4.16
CA VAL A 403 14.76 -10.29 -5.40
C VAL A 403 15.80 -10.11 -6.52
N ALA A 404 16.34 -8.91 -6.70
CA ALA A 404 17.38 -8.66 -7.71
C ALA A 404 18.63 -9.53 -7.48
N ALA A 405 19.10 -9.64 -6.23
CA ALA A 405 20.24 -10.48 -5.87
C ALA A 405 19.98 -11.98 -6.14
N MET A 406 18.77 -12.47 -5.80
CA MET A 406 18.40 -13.87 -6.02
C MET A 406 18.28 -14.20 -7.51
N VAL A 407 17.66 -13.30 -8.29
CA VAL A 407 17.54 -13.47 -9.74
C VAL A 407 18.92 -13.46 -10.40
N ASP A 408 19.81 -12.53 -10.04
CA ASP A 408 21.18 -12.48 -10.56
C ASP A 408 21.94 -13.79 -10.25
N ARG A 409 21.79 -14.31 -9.04
CA ARG A 409 22.38 -15.60 -8.64
C ARG A 409 21.89 -16.76 -9.49
N ASP A 410 20.57 -16.79 -9.80
CA ASP A 410 19.99 -17.87 -10.61
C ASP A 410 20.31 -17.72 -12.11
N MET A 411 20.64 -16.53 -12.57
CA MET A 411 21.09 -16.30 -13.96
C MET A 411 22.57 -16.68 -14.17
N LYS A 412 23.38 -16.66 -13.11
CA LYS A 412 24.79 -17.10 -13.14
C LYS A 412 24.98 -18.61 -13.01
N LYS A 413 23.91 -19.35 -12.72
CA LYS A 413 23.85 -20.82 -12.77
C LYS A 413 23.38 -21.32 -14.14
#